data_d549249ca9013c4ad3d3c53fc57c89b1
#
_entry.id   d549249ca9013c4ad3d3c53fc57c89b1
#
_cell.length_a   1.000
_cell.length_b   1.000
_cell.length_c   1.000
_cell.angle_alpha   90.00
_cell.angle_beta   90.00
_cell.angle_gamma   90.00
#
_symmetry.space_group_name_H-M   'P 1'
#
loop_
_entity.id
_entity.type
_entity.pdbx_description
1 polymer ?
#
loop_
_entity_poly.entity_id
_entity_poly.type
_entity_poly.pdbx_seq_one_letter_code
_entity_poly.pdbx_strand_id
1 'polypeptide(L)'
;MPLVRISLLRGQGRAYRAAIVDGVYQALRATFNVPDEDRFMVLTEHDPEELVFSRSYMNIARSDGFVLIQLTISNTRNQAQKNALYASIVEHLGRDPGVRPEDVMISLVEGDQGNWSFGHGLAQYVRP
;
A
#
# COMPACT_ATOMS: atom_id res chain seq x y z
N MET A 1 3.25 -1.74 12.15
CA MET A 1 4.17 -0.84 11.47
C MET A 1 4.23 -1.15 9.99
N PRO A 2 3.68 -0.35 9.13
CA PRO A 2 3.86 -0.53 7.69
C PRO A 2 4.80 0.50 7.08
N LEU A 3 5.60 0.04 6.13
CA LEU A 3 6.25 0.89 5.14
C LEU A 3 5.53 0.62 3.81
N VAL A 4 4.97 1.66 3.21
CA VAL A 4 4.14 1.52 2.01
C VAL A 4 4.88 2.10 0.80
N ARG A 5 4.97 1.33 -0.27
CA ARG A 5 5.48 1.77 -1.56
C ARG A 5 4.38 1.65 -2.59
N ILE A 6 4.07 2.75 -3.25
CA ILE A 6 3.00 2.83 -4.23
C ILE A 6 3.58 3.20 -5.58
N SER A 7 3.26 2.44 -6.61
CA SER A 7 3.71 2.69 -7.97
C SER A 7 2.53 2.77 -8.91
N LEU A 8 2.52 3.78 -9.78
CA LEU A 8 1.49 3.97 -10.80
C LEU A 8 2.09 4.64 -12.03
N LEU A 9 1.35 4.62 -13.13
CA LEU A 9 1.75 5.28 -14.35
C LEU A 9 1.66 6.80 -14.21
N ARG A 10 2.61 7.49 -14.82
CA ARG A 10 2.67 8.95 -14.84
C ARG A 10 1.46 9.52 -15.59
N GLY A 11 1.01 10.69 -15.15
CA GLY A 11 -0.07 11.41 -15.82
C GLY A 11 -1.22 11.81 -14.90
N GLN A 12 -1.19 11.36 -13.65
CA GLN A 12 -2.20 11.74 -12.67
C GLN A 12 -1.79 13.03 -11.94
N GLY A 13 -2.78 13.81 -11.53
CA GLY A 13 -2.52 15.07 -10.83
C GLY A 13 -2.13 14.87 -9.36
N ARG A 14 -1.67 15.95 -8.73
CA ARG A 14 -1.24 15.93 -7.33
C ARG A 14 -2.36 15.47 -6.40
N ALA A 15 -3.59 15.96 -6.60
CA ALA A 15 -4.73 15.59 -5.77
C ALA A 15 -5.05 14.10 -5.87
N TYR A 16 -4.93 13.53 -7.05
CA TYR A 16 -5.12 12.09 -7.28
C TYR A 16 -4.12 11.27 -6.48
N ARG A 17 -2.84 11.63 -6.58
CA ARG A 17 -1.77 10.94 -5.86
C ARG A 17 -1.93 11.05 -4.34
N ALA A 18 -2.27 12.25 -3.85
CA ALA A 18 -2.51 12.47 -2.43
C ALA A 18 -3.68 11.64 -1.91
N ALA A 19 -4.74 11.49 -2.71
CA ALA A 19 -5.90 10.69 -2.35
C ALA A 19 -5.55 9.20 -2.24
N ILE A 20 -4.69 8.69 -3.12
CA ILE A 20 -4.22 7.30 -3.03
C ILE A 20 -3.45 7.07 -1.72
N VAL A 21 -2.49 7.94 -1.42
CA VAL A 21 -1.69 7.85 -0.19
C VAL A 21 -2.60 7.88 1.04
N ASP A 22 -3.53 8.83 1.09
CA ASP A 22 -4.45 8.94 2.21
C ASP A 22 -5.38 7.72 2.32
N GLY A 23 -5.89 7.23 1.19
CA GLY A 23 -6.79 6.08 1.18
C GLY A 23 -6.13 4.82 1.74
N VAL A 24 -4.88 4.56 1.38
CA VAL A 24 -4.12 3.43 1.93
C VAL A 24 -3.90 3.63 3.43
N TYR A 25 -3.56 4.84 3.86
CA TYR A 25 -3.37 5.15 5.27
C TYR A 25 -4.66 4.92 6.08
N GLN A 26 -5.79 5.41 5.59
CA GLN A 26 -7.08 5.21 6.27
C GLN A 26 -7.45 3.73 6.36
N ALA A 27 -7.17 2.95 5.33
CA ALA A 27 -7.41 1.51 5.35
C ALA A 27 -6.56 0.81 6.42
N LEU A 28 -5.30 1.19 6.55
CA LEU A 28 -4.41 0.66 7.59
C LEU A 28 -4.93 1.03 8.98
N ARG A 29 -5.39 2.25 9.17
CA ARG A 29 -5.98 2.67 10.44
C ARG A 29 -7.22 1.86 10.80
N ALA A 30 -8.08 1.63 9.81
CA ALA A 30 -9.36 0.94 10.02
C ALA A 30 -9.20 -0.55 10.29
N THR A 31 -8.20 -1.21 9.68
CA THR A 31 -8.08 -2.66 9.70
C THR A 31 -6.90 -3.19 10.50
N PHE A 32 -5.79 -2.46 10.53
CA PHE A 32 -4.57 -2.85 11.24
C PHE A 32 -4.37 -2.08 12.54
N ASN A 33 -5.26 -1.15 12.84
CA ASN A 33 -5.21 -0.34 14.05
C ASN A 33 -3.88 0.40 14.21
N VAL A 34 -3.37 0.92 13.09
CA VAL A 34 -2.09 1.63 13.05
C VAL A 34 -2.21 2.96 13.80
N PRO A 35 -1.24 3.33 14.65
CA PRO A 35 -1.26 4.62 15.33
C PRO A 35 -1.26 5.80 14.37
N ASP A 36 -1.78 6.93 14.84
CA ASP A 36 -1.94 8.16 14.06
C ASP A 36 -0.67 8.62 13.37
N GLU A 37 0.45 8.52 14.07
CA GLU A 37 1.75 9.03 13.61
C GLU A 37 2.51 8.02 12.76
N ASP A 38 2.05 6.78 12.71
CA ASP A 38 2.73 5.70 12.02
C ASP A 38 2.38 5.75 10.54
N ARG A 39 3.06 6.64 9.83
CA ARG A 39 2.76 6.94 8.44
C ARG A 39 4.06 7.12 7.65
N PHE A 40 4.46 6.06 6.96
CA PHE A 40 5.67 6.05 6.13
C PHE A 40 5.31 5.52 4.74
N MET A 41 5.21 6.43 3.77
CA MET A 41 4.72 6.11 2.45
C MET A 41 5.54 6.78 1.37
N VAL A 42 5.85 6.00 0.32
CA VAL A 42 6.54 6.48 -0.87
C VAL A 42 5.62 6.23 -2.07
N LEU A 43 5.34 7.25 -2.85
CA LEU A 43 4.61 7.12 -4.11
C LEU A 43 5.52 7.53 -5.25
N THR A 44 5.64 6.66 -6.25
CA THR A 44 6.48 6.90 -7.43
C THR A 44 5.64 6.74 -8.69
N GLU A 45 5.75 7.71 -9.58
CA GLU A 45 5.16 7.62 -10.92
C GLU A 45 6.19 7.07 -11.88
N HIS A 46 5.72 6.32 -12.89
CA HIS A 46 6.58 5.66 -13.86
C HIS A 46 6.07 5.88 -15.27
N ASP A 47 6.99 5.91 -16.22
CA ASP A 47 6.65 5.81 -17.63
C ASP A 47 6.25 4.35 -17.97
N PRO A 48 5.50 4.10 -19.06
CA PRO A 48 5.00 2.76 -19.35
C PRO A 48 6.06 1.67 -19.45
N GLU A 49 7.27 2.01 -19.89
CA GLU A 49 8.37 1.04 -19.97
C GLU A 49 8.99 0.71 -18.61
N GLU A 50 8.68 1.47 -17.58
CA GLU A 50 9.23 1.31 -16.22
C GLU A 50 8.30 0.55 -15.29
N LEU A 51 6.99 0.52 -15.58
CA LEU A 51 5.99 -0.19 -14.81
C LEU A 51 5.28 -1.17 -15.74
N VAL A 52 5.77 -2.39 -15.77
CA VAL A 52 5.26 -3.45 -16.64
C VAL A 52 4.37 -4.37 -15.84
N PHE A 53 3.13 -4.52 -16.26
CA PHE A 53 2.16 -5.36 -15.56
C PHE A 53 1.26 -6.11 -16.53
N SER A 54 0.77 -7.27 -16.11
CA SER A 54 -0.15 -8.06 -16.91
C SER A 54 -1.53 -7.42 -16.96
N ARG A 55 -2.10 -7.34 -18.17
CA ARG A 55 -3.45 -6.81 -18.37
C ARG A 55 -4.54 -7.84 -18.09
N SER A 56 -4.18 -9.12 -17.89
CA SER A 56 -5.18 -10.20 -17.86
C SER A 56 -4.91 -11.32 -16.85
N TYR A 57 -3.78 -11.30 -16.15
CA TYR A 57 -3.44 -12.37 -15.20
C TYR A 57 -4.54 -12.54 -14.13
N MET A 58 -4.84 -13.76 -13.77
CA MET A 58 -5.91 -14.13 -12.84
C MET A 58 -7.30 -13.73 -13.35
N ASN A 59 -7.41 -13.56 -14.67
CA ASN A 59 -8.66 -13.16 -15.33
C ASN A 59 -9.19 -11.79 -14.84
N ILE A 60 -8.27 -10.90 -14.50
CA ILE A 60 -8.57 -9.54 -14.07
C ILE A 60 -8.16 -8.58 -15.18
N ALA A 61 -9.11 -7.80 -15.70
CA ALA A 61 -8.86 -6.84 -16.77
C ALA A 61 -8.34 -5.51 -16.19
N ARG A 62 -7.05 -5.26 -16.36
CA ARG A 62 -6.37 -4.07 -15.83
C ARG A 62 -6.24 -2.99 -16.90
N SER A 63 -6.30 -1.73 -16.46
CA SER A 63 -6.19 -0.55 -17.32
C SER A 63 -4.94 0.25 -16.98
N ASP A 64 -4.76 1.38 -17.64
CA ASP A 64 -3.67 2.33 -17.34
C ASP A 64 -3.80 2.95 -15.94
N GLY A 65 -4.95 2.79 -15.29
CA GLY A 65 -5.14 3.20 -13.90
C GLY A 65 -4.54 2.27 -12.86
N PHE A 66 -3.78 1.26 -13.28
CA PHE A 66 -3.16 0.26 -12.39
C PHE A 66 -2.33 0.91 -11.29
N VAL A 67 -2.51 0.43 -10.07
CA VAL A 67 -1.76 0.85 -8.89
C VAL A 67 -1.19 -0.38 -8.21
N LEU A 68 0.14 -0.41 -8.06
CA LEU A 68 0.84 -1.46 -7.31
C LEU A 68 1.14 -0.93 -5.92
N ILE A 69 0.66 -1.61 -4.89
CA ILE A 69 0.85 -1.24 -3.49
C ILE A 69 1.58 -2.36 -2.78
N GLN A 70 2.80 -2.09 -2.36
CA GLN A 70 3.61 -3.03 -1.59
C GLN A 70 3.74 -2.51 -0.17
N LEU A 71 3.35 -3.32 0.80
CA LEU A 71 3.45 -2.98 2.21
C LEU A 71 4.40 -3.94 2.89
N THR A 72 5.42 -3.39 3.54
CA THR A 72 6.28 -4.16 4.43
C THR A 72 5.74 -4.00 5.84
N ILE A 73 5.42 -5.11 6.49
CA ILE A 73 4.75 -5.15 7.78
C ILE A 73 5.43 -6.12 8.74
N SER A 74 5.16 -5.96 10.03
CA SER A 74 5.52 -6.99 11.02
C SER A 74 4.65 -8.22 10.85
N ASN A 75 5.19 -9.40 11.20
CA ASN A 75 4.52 -10.69 11.02
C ASN A 75 3.50 -10.99 12.13
N THR A 76 2.66 -10.03 12.47
CA THR A 76 1.73 -10.11 13.61
C THR A 76 0.26 -10.19 13.21
N ARG A 77 -0.05 -10.18 11.91
CA ARG A 77 -1.43 -10.19 11.42
C ARG A 77 -1.82 -11.56 10.85
N ASN A 78 -3.06 -11.98 11.12
CA ASN A 78 -3.60 -13.21 10.55
C ASN A 78 -4.22 -12.96 9.16
N GLN A 79 -4.64 -14.03 8.49
CA GLN A 79 -5.19 -13.91 7.12
C GLN A 79 -6.48 -13.11 7.08
N ALA A 80 -7.34 -13.21 8.09
CA ALA A 80 -8.59 -12.45 8.15
C ALA A 80 -8.31 -10.94 8.19
N GLN A 81 -7.31 -10.52 8.96
CA GLN A 81 -6.90 -9.11 9.03
C GLN A 81 -6.32 -8.64 7.70
N LYS A 82 -5.54 -9.47 7.04
CA LYS A 82 -5.00 -9.15 5.71
C LYS A 82 -6.11 -8.99 4.68
N ASN A 83 -7.08 -9.90 4.68
CA ASN A 83 -8.24 -9.82 3.77
C ASN A 83 -9.03 -8.53 4.01
N ALA A 84 -9.22 -8.14 5.27
CA ALA A 84 -9.90 -6.90 5.61
C ALA A 84 -9.14 -5.68 5.09
N LEU A 85 -7.81 -5.69 5.19
CA LEU A 85 -6.98 -4.61 4.65
C LEU A 85 -7.14 -4.50 3.13
N TYR A 86 -7.08 -5.60 2.40
CA TYR A 86 -7.24 -5.59 0.93
C TYR A 86 -8.58 -4.97 0.53
N ALA A 87 -9.66 -5.44 1.16
CA ALA A 87 -11.00 -4.92 0.87
C ALA A 87 -11.11 -3.43 1.21
N SER A 88 -10.54 -3.01 2.32
CA SER A 88 -10.58 -1.61 2.77
C SER A 88 -9.79 -0.69 1.84
N ILE A 89 -8.62 -1.12 1.38
CA ILE A 89 -7.83 -0.34 0.40
C ILE A 89 -8.64 -0.13 -0.88
N VAL A 90 -9.21 -1.20 -1.41
CA VAL A 90 -10.01 -1.12 -2.64
C VAL A 90 -11.19 -0.19 -2.45
N GLU A 91 -11.89 -0.28 -1.33
CA GLU A 91 -13.03 0.58 -1.03
C GLU A 91 -12.63 2.06 -0.95
N HIS A 92 -11.57 2.37 -0.20
CA HIS A 92 -11.11 3.75 -0.05
C HIS A 92 -10.66 4.35 -1.38
N LEU A 93 -9.86 3.61 -2.15
CA LEU A 93 -9.36 4.09 -3.44
C LEU A 93 -10.47 4.19 -4.50
N GLY A 94 -11.49 3.37 -4.39
CA GLY A 94 -12.65 3.43 -5.26
C GLY A 94 -13.49 4.69 -5.02
N ARG A 95 -13.58 5.13 -3.76
CA ARG A 95 -14.30 6.36 -3.42
C ARG A 95 -13.53 7.61 -3.80
N ASP A 96 -12.21 7.61 -3.55
CA ASP A 96 -11.35 8.74 -3.85
C ASP A 96 -9.90 8.24 -4.01
N PRO A 97 -9.29 8.40 -5.17
CA PRO A 97 -9.68 9.22 -6.32
C PRO A 97 -10.56 8.52 -7.36
N GLY A 98 -11.01 7.30 -7.13
CA GLY A 98 -11.84 6.56 -8.07
C GLY A 98 -11.05 5.51 -8.85
N VAL A 99 -10.14 4.78 -8.18
CA VAL A 99 -9.43 3.66 -8.81
C VAL A 99 -10.37 2.47 -8.93
N ARG A 100 -10.40 1.85 -10.11
CA ARG A 100 -11.20 0.64 -10.33
C ARG A 100 -10.66 -0.50 -9.46
N PRO A 101 -11.53 -1.35 -8.89
CA PRO A 101 -11.06 -2.48 -8.09
C PRO A 101 -10.07 -3.39 -8.84
N GLU A 102 -10.29 -3.60 -10.14
CA GLU A 102 -9.43 -4.42 -10.99
C GLU A 102 -8.01 -3.86 -11.12
N ASP A 103 -7.83 -2.57 -10.88
CA ASP A 103 -6.55 -1.88 -11.03
C ASP A 103 -5.71 -1.84 -9.74
N VAL A 104 -6.21 -2.39 -8.64
CA VAL A 104 -5.51 -2.36 -7.36
C VAL A 104 -4.83 -3.70 -7.10
N MET A 105 -3.50 -3.73 -7.17
CA MET A 105 -2.72 -4.90 -6.79
C MET A 105 -1.98 -4.62 -5.50
N ILE A 106 -2.09 -5.53 -4.53
CA ILE A 106 -1.51 -5.38 -3.20
C ILE A 106 -0.61 -6.58 -2.90
N SER A 107 0.58 -6.30 -2.39
CA SER A 107 1.50 -7.33 -1.91
C SER A 107 1.97 -6.97 -0.51
N LEU A 108 1.86 -7.89 0.43
CA LEU A 108 2.39 -7.75 1.78
C LEU A 108 3.71 -8.50 1.88
N VAL A 109 4.71 -7.83 2.45
CA VAL A 109 6.00 -8.43 2.78
C VAL A 109 6.13 -8.41 4.29
N GLU A 110 6.28 -9.57 4.90
CA GLU A 110 6.35 -9.69 6.35
C GLU A 110 7.78 -9.88 6.83
N GLY A 111 8.08 -9.35 8.01
CA GLY A 111 9.35 -9.53 8.67
C GLY A 111 9.21 -9.40 10.18
N ASP A 112 10.28 -9.78 10.87
CA ASP A 112 10.34 -9.70 12.34
C ASP A 112 10.45 -8.25 12.80
N GLN A 113 10.06 -8.02 14.03
CA GLN A 113 10.14 -6.69 14.64
C GLN A 113 11.59 -6.19 14.72
N GLY A 114 12.56 -7.09 14.81
CA GLY A 114 13.97 -6.74 14.81
C GLY A 114 14.49 -6.19 13.48
N ASN A 115 13.69 -6.24 12.43
CA ASN A 115 14.07 -5.75 11.10
C ASN A 115 13.89 -4.24 10.93
N TRP A 116 13.44 -3.54 11.99
CA TRP A 116 13.11 -2.12 11.91
C TRP A 116 14.04 -1.27 12.75
N SER A 117 14.54 -0.21 12.15
CA SER A 117 15.18 0.90 12.85
C SER A 117 14.50 2.18 12.37
N PHE A 118 13.83 2.89 13.28
CA PHE A 118 13.07 4.10 12.95
C PHE A 118 13.91 5.37 13.06
N GLY A 119 15.16 5.24 13.36
CA GLY A 119 16.05 6.36 13.52
C GLY A 119 17.08 6.10 14.62
N HIS A 120 18.09 6.95 14.70
CA HIS A 120 19.19 6.85 15.67
C HIS A 120 20.01 5.56 15.60
N GLY A 121 19.78 4.72 14.57
CA GLY A 121 20.48 3.44 14.43
C GLY A 121 20.07 2.39 15.46
N LEU A 122 18.89 2.51 16.06
CA LEU A 122 18.42 1.61 17.10
C LEU A 122 17.21 0.80 16.59
N ALA A 123 17.07 -0.41 17.10
CA ALA A 123 15.92 -1.27 16.83
C ALA A 123 14.87 -1.05 17.93
N GLN A 124 13.99 -0.07 17.74
CA GLN A 124 13.09 0.39 18.78
C GLN A 124 12.04 -0.65 19.20
N TYR A 125 11.70 -1.58 18.33
CA TYR A 125 10.75 -2.65 18.66
C TYR A 125 11.35 -3.76 19.49
N VAL A 126 12.67 -3.88 19.50
CA VAL A 126 13.37 -4.89 20.27
C VAL A 126 13.96 -4.21 21.51
N ARG A 127 13.51 -4.64 22.68
CA ARG A 127 14.03 -4.10 23.94
C ARG A 127 15.18 -4.95 24.41
N PRO A 128 16.23 -4.31 24.97
CA PRO A 128 17.32 -5.07 25.57
C PRO A 128 16.87 -5.82 26.83
#